data_618be49954918be900e8e96272d8063c
#
_entry.id   618be49954918be900e8e96272d8063c
#
_cell.length_a   1.000
_cell.length_b   1.000
_cell.length_c   1.000
_cell.angle_alpha   90.00
_cell.angle_beta   90.00
_cell.angle_gamma   90.00
#
_symmetry.space_group_name_H-M   'P 1'
#
loop_
_entity.id
_entity.type
_entity.pdbx_description
1 polymer ?
#
loop_
_entity_poly.entity_id
_entity_poly.type
_entity_poly.pdbx_seq_one_letter_code
_entity_poly.pdbx_strand_id
1 'polypeptide(L)'
;MFFREYAENMIAIGKRLDTETMWNCVKLIRNCGMAHIIAVGNTVPLSQYIGFRLGRLGVRSSFGLATEYYMNHINLAEQNDIVIAISKSGASKPILMGMELAKEKGLKSI
;
A
#
# COMPACT_ATOMS: atom_id res chain seq x y z
N MET A 1 6.54 3.55 -30.72
CA MET A 1 7.22 2.38 -30.18
C MET A 1 7.13 2.30 -28.67
N PHE A 2 7.91 3.10 -27.98
CA PHE A 2 7.96 3.14 -26.53
C PHE A 2 6.61 3.44 -25.90
N PHE A 3 5.92 4.47 -26.40
CA PHE A 3 4.61 4.83 -25.89
C PHE A 3 3.53 3.80 -26.21
N ARG A 4 3.66 3.09 -27.32
CA ARG A 4 2.72 2.02 -27.69
C ARG A 4 2.80 0.88 -26.69
N GLU A 5 4.01 0.48 -26.30
CA GLU A 5 4.21 -0.56 -25.31
C GLU A 5 3.60 -0.18 -23.97
N TYR A 6 3.81 1.04 -23.53
CA TYR A 6 3.17 1.53 -22.30
C TYR A 6 1.65 1.51 -22.40
N ALA A 7 1.10 1.96 -23.52
CA ALA A 7 -0.34 1.96 -23.72
C ALA A 7 -0.91 0.54 -23.70
N GLU A 8 -0.26 -0.38 -24.37
CA GLU A 8 -0.67 -1.79 -24.38
C GLU A 8 -0.61 -2.42 -22.99
N ASN A 9 0.44 -2.12 -22.23
CA ASN A 9 0.59 -2.59 -20.86
C ASN A 9 -0.49 -2.03 -19.95
N MET A 10 -0.82 -0.75 -20.09
CA MET A 10 -1.87 -0.12 -19.30
C MET A 10 -3.24 -0.75 -19.60
N ILE A 11 -3.52 -1.02 -20.86
CA ILE A 11 -4.77 -1.69 -21.26
C ILE A 11 -4.82 -3.11 -20.67
N ALA A 12 -3.71 -3.84 -20.73
CA ALA A 12 -3.62 -5.19 -20.19
C ALA A 12 -3.86 -5.20 -18.68
N ILE A 13 -3.29 -4.24 -17.95
CA ILE A 13 -3.52 -4.10 -16.51
C ILE A 13 -4.99 -3.82 -16.23
N GLY A 14 -5.58 -2.90 -16.97
CA GLY A 14 -7.00 -2.56 -16.80
C GLY A 14 -7.92 -3.76 -16.98
N LYS A 15 -7.60 -4.64 -17.93
CA LYS A 15 -8.38 -5.85 -18.17
C LYS A 15 -8.26 -6.90 -17.07
N ARG A 16 -7.13 -6.88 -16.33
CA ARG A 16 -6.89 -7.82 -15.24
C ARG A 16 -7.46 -7.36 -13.91
N LEU A 17 -7.81 -6.09 -13.78
CA LEU A 17 -8.34 -5.56 -12.53
C LEU A 17 -9.71 -6.15 -12.26
N ASP A 18 -9.84 -6.76 -11.08
CA ASP A 18 -11.10 -7.27 -10.60
C ASP A 18 -11.85 -6.15 -9.87
N THR A 19 -13.01 -5.81 -10.38
CA THR A 19 -13.83 -4.73 -9.84
C THR A 19 -14.22 -4.97 -8.38
N GLU A 20 -14.55 -6.21 -8.04
CA GLU A 20 -14.91 -6.57 -6.66
C GLU A 20 -13.74 -6.35 -5.71
N THR A 21 -12.55 -6.82 -6.08
CA THR A 21 -11.32 -6.61 -5.30
C THR A 21 -11.02 -5.14 -5.13
N MET A 22 -11.16 -4.36 -6.20
CA MET A 22 -10.95 -2.91 -6.13
C MET A 22 -11.92 -2.24 -5.15
N TRP A 23 -13.19 -2.61 -5.19
CA TRP A 23 -14.18 -2.07 -4.25
C TRP A 23 -13.89 -2.48 -2.82
N ASN A 24 -13.41 -3.70 -2.59
CA ASN A 24 -13.02 -4.15 -1.26
C ASN A 24 -11.84 -3.31 -0.73
N CYS A 25 -10.86 -3.00 -1.57
CA CYS A 25 -9.76 -2.11 -1.19
C CYS A 25 -10.26 -0.72 -0.84
N VAL A 26 -11.16 -0.16 -1.64
CA VAL A 26 -11.74 1.16 -1.38
C VAL A 26 -12.44 1.17 -0.03
N LYS A 27 -13.22 0.14 0.29
CA LYS A 27 -13.92 0.03 1.57
C LYS A 27 -12.94 -0.03 2.74
N LEU A 28 -11.86 -0.80 2.61
CA LEU A 28 -10.84 -0.90 3.65
C LEU A 28 -10.20 0.46 3.92
N ILE A 29 -9.82 1.17 2.88
CA ILE A 29 -9.19 2.49 3.00
C ILE A 29 -10.17 3.49 3.61
N ARG A 30 -11.40 3.49 3.13
CA ARG A 30 -12.44 4.44 3.57
C ARG A 30 -12.75 4.29 5.06
N ASN A 31 -12.73 3.08 5.57
CA ASN A 31 -13.16 2.77 6.94
C ASN A 31 -12.01 2.62 7.92
N CYS A 32 -10.75 2.75 7.47
CA CYS A 32 -9.61 2.58 8.36
C CYS A 32 -9.41 3.76 9.29
N GLY A 33 -8.80 3.50 10.43
CA GLY A 33 -8.35 4.55 11.33
C GLY A 33 -7.13 5.25 10.77
N MET A 34 -6.15 4.48 10.30
CA MET A 34 -4.94 4.96 9.68
C MET A 34 -4.42 3.94 8.68
N ALA A 35 -3.91 4.41 7.55
CA ALA A 35 -3.27 3.57 6.54
C ALA A 35 -1.75 3.68 6.67
N HIS A 36 -1.09 2.57 6.96
CA HIS A 36 0.38 2.52 7.04
C HIS A 36 0.91 2.03 5.69
N ILE A 37 1.50 2.95 4.92
CA ILE A 37 1.98 2.65 3.57
C ILE A 37 3.45 2.29 3.67
N ILE A 38 3.78 1.06 3.31
CA ILE A 38 5.15 0.55 3.39
C ILE A 38 5.73 0.34 2.00
N ALA A 39 6.95 0.80 1.83
CA ALA A 39 7.68 0.71 0.57
C ALA A 39 9.18 0.79 0.84
N VAL A 40 9.98 0.28 -0.10
CA VAL A 40 11.43 0.38 -0.03
C VAL A 40 12.00 0.77 -1.39
N GLY A 41 13.15 1.43 -1.37
CA GLY A 41 13.87 1.79 -2.60
C GLY A 41 13.08 2.73 -3.49
N ASN A 42 13.00 2.38 -4.77
CA ASN A 42 12.39 3.23 -5.78
C ASN A 42 10.88 3.38 -5.67
N THR A 43 10.22 2.57 -4.84
CA THR A 43 8.78 2.70 -4.61
C THR A 43 8.44 3.67 -3.48
N VAL A 44 9.43 4.14 -2.72
CA VAL A 44 9.21 5.11 -1.64
C VAL A 44 8.55 6.39 -2.14
N PRO A 45 8.99 7.03 -3.25
CA PRO A 45 8.29 8.21 -3.76
C PRO A 45 6.83 7.95 -4.11
N LEU A 46 6.50 6.75 -4.57
CA LEU A 46 5.11 6.38 -4.83
C LEU A 46 4.31 6.30 -3.53
N SER A 47 4.89 5.78 -2.45
CA SER A 47 4.23 5.75 -1.15
C SER A 47 3.94 7.15 -0.64
N GLN A 48 4.86 8.08 -0.85
CA GLN A 48 4.68 9.49 -0.49
C GLN A 48 3.54 10.12 -1.29
N TYR A 49 3.48 9.84 -2.58
CA TYR A 49 2.41 10.34 -3.43
C TYR A 49 1.04 9.80 -2.99
N ILE A 50 0.95 8.51 -2.74
CA ILE A 50 -0.30 7.88 -2.29
C ILE A 50 -0.72 8.47 -0.94
N GLY A 51 0.20 8.60 0.00
CA GLY A 51 -0.08 9.18 1.31
C GLY A 51 -0.59 10.61 1.21
N PHE A 52 0.03 11.41 0.35
CA PHE A 52 -0.43 12.77 0.09
C PHE A 52 -1.87 12.79 -0.46
N ARG A 53 -2.14 11.94 -1.45
CA ARG A 53 -3.48 11.86 -2.06
C ARG A 53 -4.53 11.38 -1.07
N LEU A 54 -4.21 10.38 -0.26
CA LEU A 54 -5.12 9.90 0.78
C LEU A 54 -5.42 11.00 1.81
N GLY A 55 -4.41 11.76 2.20
CA GLY A 55 -4.60 12.90 3.11
C GLY A 55 -5.55 13.94 2.55
N ARG A 56 -5.51 14.19 1.24
CA ARG A 56 -6.44 15.10 0.58
C ARG A 56 -7.87 14.58 0.62
N LEU A 57 -8.06 13.29 0.75
CA LEU A 57 -9.38 12.65 0.88
C LEU A 57 -9.81 12.45 2.33
N GLY A 58 -9.02 12.93 3.27
CA GLY A 58 -9.33 12.82 4.70
C GLY A 58 -8.89 11.51 5.35
N VAL A 59 -8.07 10.72 4.66
CA VAL A 59 -7.53 9.45 5.21
C VAL A 59 -6.17 9.72 5.84
N ARG A 60 -6.04 9.43 7.12
CA ARG A 60 -4.76 9.55 7.82
C ARG A 60 -3.84 8.42 7.40
N SER A 61 -2.58 8.72 7.17
CA SER A 61 -1.61 7.71 6.76
C SER A 61 -0.21 7.99 7.27
N SER A 62 0.59 6.94 7.44
CA SER A 62 2.04 7.02 7.58
C SER A 62 2.67 6.53 6.29
N PHE A 63 3.70 7.21 5.82
CA PHE A 63 4.31 6.89 4.53
C PHE A 63 5.73 7.44 4.44
N GLY A 64 6.49 6.93 3.48
CA GLY A 64 7.84 7.40 3.21
C GLY A 64 8.85 7.07 4.30
N LEU A 65 8.55 6.09 5.16
CA LEU A 65 9.38 5.74 6.29
C LEU A 65 10.36 4.61 5.95
N ALA A 66 11.55 4.66 6.55
CA ALA A 66 12.49 3.54 6.49
C ALA A 66 11.92 2.33 7.22
N THR A 67 12.47 1.14 6.92
CA THR A 67 11.98 -0.13 7.45
C THR A 67 11.85 -0.13 8.97
N GLU A 68 12.84 0.38 9.68
CA GLU A 68 12.81 0.42 11.15
C GLU A 68 11.61 1.20 11.66
N TYR A 69 11.31 2.31 11.00
CA TYR A 69 10.22 3.19 11.42
C TYR A 69 8.86 2.60 11.08
N TYR A 70 8.68 2.07 9.87
CA TYR A 70 7.36 1.54 9.54
C TYR A 70 7.04 0.26 10.29
N MET A 71 8.06 -0.56 10.60
CA MET A 71 7.85 -1.74 11.45
C MET A 71 7.36 -1.33 12.84
N ASN A 72 7.93 -0.25 13.37
CA ASN A 72 7.49 0.29 14.65
C ASN A 72 6.06 0.80 14.58
N HIS A 73 5.71 1.51 13.51
CA HIS A 73 4.34 2.00 13.31
C HIS A 73 3.33 0.85 13.21
N ILE A 74 3.68 -0.21 12.50
CA ILE A 74 2.81 -1.39 12.41
C ILE A 74 2.66 -2.04 13.79
N ASN A 75 3.75 -2.13 14.54
CA ASN A 75 3.71 -2.72 15.87
C ASN A 75 2.82 -1.94 16.84
N LEU A 76 2.73 -0.63 16.67
CA LEU A 76 1.91 0.24 17.50
C LEU A 76 0.52 0.52 16.89
N ALA A 77 0.21 -0.08 15.75
CA ALA A 77 -1.05 0.16 15.05
C ALA A 77 -2.24 -0.32 15.85
N GLU A 78 -3.34 0.38 15.68
CA GLU A 78 -4.62 0.02 16.30
C GLU A 78 -5.38 -0.97 15.42
N GLN A 79 -6.38 -1.63 15.98
CA GLN A 79 -7.10 -2.72 15.29
C GLN A 79 -7.77 -2.29 13.98
N ASN A 80 -8.18 -1.04 13.88
CA ASN A 80 -8.88 -0.54 12.69
C ASN A 80 -7.92 0.04 11.65
N ASP A 81 -6.62 -0.03 11.90
CA ASP A 81 -5.62 0.41 10.94
C ASP A 81 -5.43 -0.65 9.87
N ILE A 82 -4.93 -0.20 8.71
CA ILE A 82 -4.58 -1.08 7.60
C ILE A 82 -3.15 -0.86 7.17
N VAL A 83 -2.59 -1.83 6.47
CA VAL A 83 -1.27 -1.73 5.86
C VAL A 83 -1.43 -1.78 4.35
N ILE A 84 -0.82 -0.83 3.66
CA ILE A 84 -0.74 -0.82 2.19
C ILE A 84 0.72 -1.05 1.82
N ALA A 85 1.00 -2.17 1.18
CA ALA A 85 2.36 -2.52 0.78
C ALA A 85 2.55 -2.29 -0.72
N ILE A 86 3.64 -1.62 -1.07
CA ILE A 86 4.00 -1.37 -2.47
C ILE A 86 5.31 -2.07 -2.74
N SER A 87 5.29 -3.03 -3.65
CA SER A 87 6.49 -3.78 -4.01
C SER A 87 6.49 -4.07 -5.51
N LYS A 88 7.58 -3.71 -6.17
CA LYS A 88 7.75 -3.97 -7.59
C LYS A 88 7.91 -5.48 -7.86
N SER A 89 8.71 -6.16 -7.04
CA SER A 89 9.00 -7.58 -7.21
C SER A 89 7.97 -8.48 -6.53
N GLY A 90 7.28 -7.96 -5.52
CA GLY A 90 6.43 -8.78 -4.65
C GLY A 90 7.22 -9.69 -3.71
N ALA A 91 8.55 -9.59 -3.71
CA ALA A 91 9.42 -10.48 -2.96
C ALA A 91 10.45 -9.73 -2.09
N SER A 92 10.27 -8.43 -1.89
CA SER A 92 11.15 -7.64 -1.04
C SER A 92 11.05 -8.11 0.41
N LYS A 93 12.15 -8.55 0.97
CA LYS A 93 12.19 -9.10 2.33
C LYS A 93 11.66 -8.12 3.39
N PRO A 94 12.07 -6.85 3.42
CA PRO A 94 11.52 -5.91 4.39
C PRO A 94 10.01 -5.73 4.26
N ILE A 95 9.48 -5.73 3.03
CA ILE A 95 8.03 -5.61 2.81
C ILE A 95 7.31 -6.87 3.29
N LEU A 96 7.84 -8.05 3.00
CA LEU A 96 7.25 -9.31 3.46
C LEU A 96 7.23 -9.37 4.99
N MET A 97 8.29 -8.89 5.66
CA MET A 97 8.33 -8.82 7.12
C MET A 97 7.26 -7.89 7.67
N GLY A 98 7.05 -6.74 7.03
CA GLY A 98 5.99 -5.79 7.41
C GLY A 98 4.60 -6.39 7.26
N MET A 99 4.37 -7.10 6.16
CA MET A 99 3.10 -7.78 5.91
C MET A 99 2.84 -8.90 6.90
N GLU A 100 3.88 -9.65 7.26
CA GLU A 100 3.79 -10.72 8.25
C GLU A 100 3.45 -10.17 9.62
N LEU A 101 4.11 -9.08 10.04
CA LEU A 101 3.79 -8.42 11.30
C LEU A 101 2.34 -7.91 11.30
N ALA A 102 1.89 -7.32 10.21
CA ALA A 102 0.50 -6.87 10.07
C ALA A 102 -0.48 -8.04 10.29
N LYS A 103 -0.18 -9.17 9.67
CA LYS A 103 -1.00 -10.38 9.81
C LYS A 103 -1.05 -10.87 11.25
N GLU A 104 0.11 -10.92 11.91
CA GLU A 104 0.19 -11.33 13.33
C GLU A 104 -0.64 -10.42 14.23
N LYS A 105 -0.71 -9.15 13.92
CA LYS A 105 -1.49 -8.18 14.68
C LYS A 105 -2.97 -8.14 14.28
N GLY A 106 -3.36 -8.93 13.30
CA GLY A 106 -4.75 -8.97 12.84
C GLY A 106 -5.18 -7.79 11.99
N LEU A 107 -4.23 -7.05 11.42
CA LEU A 107 -4.52 -5.91 10.56
C LEU A 107 -4.85 -6.39 9.15
N LYS A 108 -5.80 -5.71 8.52
CA LYS A 108 -6.07 -5.91 7.08
C LYS A 108 -4.96 -5.28 6.26
N SER A 109 -4.70 -5.84 5.08
CA SER A 109 -3.64 -5.34 4.22
C SER A 109 -4.04 -5.39 2.75
N ILE A 110 -3.43 -4.48 2.00
CA ILE A 110 -3.56 -4.38 0.55
C ILE A 110 -2.19 -4.49 -0.08
#